data_36d9fba6f2261fda09c4a68ed23046f4
#
_entry.id   36d9fba6f2261fda09c4a68ed23046f4
#
_cell.length_a   1.000
_cell.length_b   1.000
_cell.length_c   1.000
_cell.angle_alpha   90.00
_cell.angle_beta   90.00
_cell.angle_gamma   90.00
#
_symmetry.space_group_name_H-M   'P 1'
#
loop_
_entity.id
_entity.type
_entity.pdbx_description
1 polymer ?
#
loop_
_entity_poly.entity_id
_entity_poly.type
_entity_poly.pdbx_seq_one_letter_code
_entity_poly.pdbx_strand_id
1 'polypeptide(L)'
;MSAKKTAIESLMGERGHLRTSHEMLKAALEIESRDDSFVPFYIATANYMEAGMGRLDAQDVRMLSRLAEKLGNMSNDEEEIIAEVHRRLDGNRDHLKKFLTCRDALVADETDQKNIANFESVSNAYIDYIHNSMGHHAPSTDIAIKLFDDNDWNDIADIDPEYFSGEQKLYVTQLAVRPDSVPLGKEAAEYVAEYRRDREE
;
A
#
# COMPACT_ATOMS: atom_id res chain seq x y z
N MET A 1 -18.51 11.39 16.98
CA MET A 1 -17.38 11.43 16.02
C MET A 1 -17.95 11.81 14.68
N SER A 2 -17.35 12.72 13.89
CA SER A 2 -17.89 13.02 12.56
C SER A 2 -17.65 11.83 11.62
N ALA A 3 -18.53 11.62 10.62
CA ALA A 3 -18.38 10.57 9.61
C ALA A 3 -17.04 10.68 8.88
N LYS A 4 -16.60 11.92 8.58
CA LYS A 4 -15.27 12.25 8.02
C LYS A 4 -14.12 11.63 8.85
N LYS A 5 -14.14 11.81 10.17
CA LYS A 5 -13.08 11.28 11.05
C LYS A 5 -13.04 9.75 10.99
N THR A 6 -14.21 9.11 10.99
CA THR A 6 -14.32 7.64 10.92
C THR A 6 -13.81 7.09 9.59
N ALA A 7 -14.16 7.72 8.45
CA ALA A 7 -13.69 7.31 7.13
C ALA A 7 -12.16 7.44 6.99
N ILE A 8 -11.59 8.57 7.43
CA ILE A 8 -10.13 8.77 7.40
C ILE A 8 -9.40 7.74 8.28
N GLU A 9 -9.92 7.44 9.47
CA GLU A 9 -9.33 6.45 10.37
C GLU A 9 -9.40 5.02 9.80
N SER A 10 -10.48 4.67 9.10
CA SER A 10 -10.59 3.41 8.36
C SER A 10 -9.52 3.30 7.28
N LEU A 11 -9.40 4.33 6.42
CA LEU A 11 -8.37 4.40 5.38
C LEU A 11 -6.94 4.26 5.97
N MET A 12 -6.66 4.87 7.12
CA MET A 12 -5.36 4.75 7.77
C MET A 12 -5.11 3.35 8.33
N GLY A 13 -6.13 2.69 8.90
CA GLY A 13 -6.01 1.30 9.38
C GLY A 13 -5.68 0.32 8.24
N GLU A 14 -6.35 0.47 7.10
CA GLU A 14 -6.12 -0.34 5.91
C GLU A 14 -4.70 -0.13 5.33
N ARG A 15 -4.24 1.11 5.28
CA ARG A 15 -2.85 1.45 4.90
C ARG A 15 -1.83 0.91 5.91
N GLY A 16 -2.21 0.80 7.19
CA GLY A 16 -1.40 0.18 8.23
C GLY A 16 -1.04 -1.28 7.93
N HIS A 17 -1.99 -2.10 7.49
CA HIS A 17 -1.72 -3.48 7.08
C HIS A 17 -0.75 -3.57 5.90
N LEU A 18 -0.93 -2.73 4.89
CA LEU A 18 0.02 -2.65 3.76
C LEU A 18 1.42 -2.29 4.23
N ARG A 19 1.54 -1.30 5.11
CA ARG A 19 2.83 -0.88 5.68
C ARG A 19 3.49 -2.00 6.48
N THR A 20 2.73 -2.70 7.33
CA THR A 20 3.21 -3.88 8.05
C THR A 20 3.74 -4.95 7.07
N SER A 21 3.01 -5.20 5.98
CA SER A 21 3.43 -6.15 4.94
C SER A 21 4.73 -5.75 4.25
N HIS A 22 4.89 -4.45 3.92
CA HIS A 22 6.12 -3.92 3.35
C HIS A 22 7.31 -4.06 4.31
N GLU A 23 7.12 -3.77 5.59
CA GLU A 23 8.16 -3.90 6.62
C GLU A 23 8.58 -5.37 6.81
N MET A 24 7.63 -6.31 6.82
CA MET A 24 7.93 -7.74 6.88
C MET A 24 8.71 -8.22 5.65
N LEU A 25 8.30 -7.79 4.45
CA LEU A 25 9.01 -8.14 3.22
C LEU A 25 10.44 -7.58 3.24
N LYS A 26 10.61 -6.32 3.62
CA LYS A 26 11.93 -5.71 3.75
C LYS A 26 12.80 -6.47 4.73
N ALA A 27 12.30 -6.79 5.90
CA ALA A 27 13.03 -7.56 6.90
C ALA A 27 13.42 -8.97 6.39
N ALA A 28 12.53 -9.63 5.64
CA ALA A 28 12.83 -10.92 5.03
C ALA A 28 13.97 -10.83 4.00
N LEU A 29 14.02 -9.74 3.23
CA LEU A 29 15.06 -9.50 2.24
C LEU A 29 16.44 -9.19 2.86
N GLU A 30 16.48 -8.71 4.10
CA GLU A 30 17.70 -8.42 4.86
C GLU A 30 18.30 -9.66 5.56
N ILE A 31 17.56 -10.78 5.65
CA ILE A 31 18.05 -12.02 6.27
C ILE A 31 19.02 -12.72 5.32
N GLU A 32 20.26 -12.98 5.77
CA GLU A 32 21.31 -13.60 4.94
C GLU A 32 21.06 -15.09 4.68
N SER A 33 20.57 -15.83 5.70
CA SER A 33 20.33 -17.28 5.59
C SER A 33 18.84 -17.58 5.54
N ARG A 34 18.35 -17.93 4.37
CA ARG A 34 16.94 -18.23 4.11
C ARG A 34 16.75 -19.71 3.84
N ASP A 35 15.71 -20.27 4.39
CA ASP A 35 15.28 -21.64 4.15
C ASP A 35 14.07 -21.69 3.21
N ASP A 36 13.54 -22.89 2.97
CA ASP A 36 12.43 -23.09 2.04
C ASP A 36 11.12 -22.42 2.48
N SER A 37 11.00 -21.94 3.72
CA SER A 37 9.81 -21.23 4.23
C SER A 37 9.66 -19.81 3.66
N PHE A 38 10.73 -19.23 3.09
CA PHE A 38 10.69 -17.88 2.54
C PHE A 38 9.89 -17.79 1.24
N VAL A 39 9.94 -18.79 0.37
CA VAL A 39 9.24 -18.76 -0.93
C VAL A 39 7.73 -18.71 -0.76
N PRO A 40 7.08 -19.56 0.07
CA PRO A 40 5.65 -19.40 0.37
C PRO A 40 5.29 -18.04 0.96
N PHE A 41 6.14 -17.47 1.82
CA PHE A 41 5.95 -16.14 2.37
C PHE A 41 6.03 -15.04 1.29
N TYR A 42 6.99 -15.13 0.37
CA TYR A 42 7.10 -14.19 -0.76
C TYR A 42 5.87 -14.21 -1.64
N ILE A 43 5.37 -15.39 -2.00
CA ILE A 43 4.16 -15.57 -2.80
C ILE A 43 2.94 -14.99 -2.07
N ALA A 44 2.75 -15.31 -0.80
CA ALA A 44 1.63 -14.82 -0.01
C ALA A 44 1.69 -13.30 0.18
N THR A 45 2.88 -12.73 0.39
CA THR A 45 3.11 -11.29 0.46
C THR A 45 2.72 -10.60 -0.85
N ALA A 46 3.16 -11.16 -1.99
CA ALA A 46 2.85 -10.59 -3.28
C ALA A 46 1.34 -10.65 -3.60
N ASN A 47 0.67 -11.73 -3.24
CA ASN A 47 -0.79 -11.84 -3.40
C ASN A 47 -1.55 -10.82 -2.54
N TYR A 48 -1.12 -10.58 -1.31
CA TYR A 48 -1.72 -9.55 -0.47
C TYR A 48 -1.43 -8.14 -1.02
N MET A 49 -0.19 -7.86 -1.42
CA MET A 49 0.19 -6.57 -1.99
C MET A 49 -0.57 -6.27 -3.29
N GLU A 50 -0.83 -7.28 -4.14
CA GLU A 50 -1.66 -7.11 -5.35
C GLU A 50 -3.05 -6.55 -4.99
N ALA A 51 -3.73 -7.18 -4.02
CA ALA A 51 -5.07 -6.76 -3.60
C ALA A 51 -5.03 -5.40 -2.90
N GLY A 52 -4.18 -5.22 -1.90
CA GLY A 52 -4.12 -4.00 -1.10
C GLY A 52 -3.64 -2.78 -1.89
N MET A 53 -2.64 -2.92 -2.76
CA MET A 53 -2.17 -1.84 -3.63
C MET A 53 -3.17 -1.51 -4.74
N GLY A 54 -3.90 -2.50 -5.26
CA GLY A 54 -5.01 -2.28 -6.20
C GLY A 54 -6.15 -1.47 -5.58
N ARG A 55 -6.51 -1.77 -4.34
CA ARG A 55 -7.48 -0.98 -3.58
C ARG A 55 -6.99 0.45 -3.35
N LEU A 56 -5.75 0.61 -2.88
CA LEU A 56 -5.15 1.92 -2.65
C LEU A 56 -5.14 2.77 -3.93
N ASP A 57 -4.74 2.19 -5.05
CA ASP A 57 -4.75 2.86 -6.36
C ASP A 57 -6.16 3.35 -6.73
N ALA A 58 -7.19 2.51 -6.56
CA ALA A 58 -8.58 2.89 -6.83
C ALA A 58 -9.07 4.02 -5.93
N GLN A 59 -8.69 4.03 -4.65
CA GLN A 59 -9.01 5.10 -3.70
C GLN A 59 -8.31 6.41 -4.05
N ASP A 60 -7.03 6.35 -4.39
CA ASP A 60 -6.25 7.54 -4.78
C ASP A 60 -6.74 8.14 -6.10
N VAL A 61 -7.15 7.32 -7.08
CA VAL A 61 -7.78 7.78 -8.33
C VAL A 61 -9.11 8.49 -8.03
N ARG A 62 -9.97 7.94 -7.15
CA ARG A 62 -11.23 8.61 -6.75
C ARG A 62 -10.94 9.94 -6.05
N MET A 63 -9.97 9.96 -5.13
CA MET A 63 -9.55 11.18 -4.44
C MET A 63 -9.09 12.25 -5.44
N LEU A 64 -8.25 11.91 -6.41
CA LEU A 64 -7.77 12.85 -7.43
C LEU A 64 -8.92 13.37 -8.32
N SER A 65 -9.82 12.50 -8.75
CA SER A 65 -11.00 12.91 -9.53
C SER A 65 -11.85 13.89 -8.75
N ARG A 66 -12.09 13.63 -7.48
CA ARG A 66 -12.88 14.52 -6.61
C ARG A 66 -12.18 15.85 -6.34
N LEU A 67 -10.84 15.83 -6.16
CA LEU A 67 -10.04 17.05 -6.05
C LEU A 67 -10.17 17.92 -7.30
N ALA A 68 -10.02 17.34 -8.48
CA ALA A 68 -10.13 18.06 -9.75
C ALA A 68 -11.52 18.71 -9.93
N GLU A 69 -12.59 17.99 -9.57
CA GLU A 69 -13.96 18.52 -9.60
C GLU A 69 -14.14 19.72 -8.66
N LYS A 70 -13.62 19.63 -7.43
CA LYS A 70 -13.82 20.66 -6.40
C LYS A 70 -12.94 21.89 -6.59
N LEU A 71 -11.73 21.72 -7.13
CA LEU A 71 -10.83 22.83 -7.43
C LEU A 71 -11.32 23.64 -8.64
N GLY A 72 -11.95 23.01 -9.63
CA GLY A 72 -12.42 23.67 -10.84
C GLY A 72 -11.26 24.28 -11.64
N ASN A 73 -11.03 25.58 -11.50
CA ASN A 73 -9.88 26.26 -12.10
C ASN A 73 -8.70 26.18 -11.13
N MET A 74 -7.79 25.24 -11.38
CA MET A 74 -6.60 25.04 -10.57
C MET A 74 -5.55 26.14 -10.82
N SER A 75 -4.82 26.51 -9.77
CA SER A 75 -3.57 27.24 -9.87
C SER A 75 -2.44 26.34 -10.39
N ASN A 76 -1.36 26.92 -10.89
CA ASN A 76 -0.20 26.16 -11.34
C ASN A 76 0.37 25.23 -10.25
N ASP A 77 0.38 25.68 -8.99
CA ASP A 77 0.87 24.89 -7.85
C ASP A 77 -0.04 23.68 -7.58
N GLU A 78 -1.37 23.82 -7.70
CA GLU A 78 -2.33 22.74 -7.54
C GLU A 78 -2.23 21.73 -8.70
N GLU A 79 -2.05 22.20 -9.93
CA GLU A 79 -1.80 21.33 -11.08
C GLU A 79 -0.52 20.52 -10.91
N GLU A 80 0.56 21.12 -10.39
CA GLU A 80 1.83 20.42 -10.13
C GLU A 80 1.68 19.35 -9.04
N ILE A 81 0.95 19.64 -7.95
CA ILE A 81 0.65 18.67 -6.89
C ILE A 81 -0.11 17.47 -7.45
N ILE A 82 -1.14 17.69 -8.26
CA ILE A 82 -1.93 16.61 -8.86
C ILE A 82 -1.10 15.81 -9.87
N ALA A 83 -0.31 16.48 -10.71
CA ALA A 83 0.58 15.82 -11.66
C ALA A 83 1.62 14.95 -10.96
N GLU A 84 2.14 15.38 -9.80
CA GLU A 84 3.06 14.57 -9.00
C GLU A 84 2.39 13.31 -8.45
N VAL A 85 1.16 13.39 -7.96
CA VAL A 85 0.43 12.20 -7.51
C VAL A 85 0.21 11.21 -8.66
N HIS A 86 -0.16 11.68 -9.85
CA HIS A 86 -0.27 10.83 -11.04
C HIS A 86 1.05 10.12 -11.37
N ARG A 87 2.17 10.84 -11.39
CA ARG A 87 3.49 10.23 -11.62
C ARG A 87 3.83 9.12 -10.63
N ARG A 88 3.46 9.32 -9.34
CA ARG A 88 3.67 8.32 -8.30
C ARG A 88 2.78 7.09 -8.48
N LEU A 89 1.52 7.28 -8.83
CA LEU A 89 0.61 6.17 -9.10
C LEU A 89 1.07 5.34 -10.31
N ASP A 90 1.47 6.00 -11.39
CA ASP A 90 1.96 5.30 -12.60
C ASP A 90 3.26 4.53 -12.30
N GLY A 91 4.19 5.13 -11.58
CA GLY A 91 5.40 4.43 -11.14
C GLY A 91 5.10 3.24 -10.22
N ASN A 92 4.12 3.38 -9.31
CA ASN A 92 3.67 2.27 -8.46
C ASN A 92 3.11 1.10 -9.29
N ARG A 93 2.25 1.40 -10.29
CA ARG A 93 1.70 0.38 -11.20
C ARG A 93 2.79 -0.36 -11.96
N ASP A 94 3.81 0.36 -12.43
CA ASP A 94 4.94 -0.24 -13.16
C ASP A 94 5.79 -1.15 -12.25
N HIS A 95 6.06 -0.74 -11.01
CA HIS A 95 6.78 -1.56 -10.04
C HIS A 95 5.96 -2.77 -9.61
N LEU A 96 4.68 -2.59 -9.29
CA LEU A 96 3.77 -3.68 -8.92
C LEU A 96 3.69 -4.73 -10.03
N LYS A 97 3.55 -4.31 -11.29
CA LYS A 97 3.51 -5.22 -12.44
C LYS A 97 4.77 -6.10 -12.53
N LYS A 98 5.96 -5.51 -12.35
CA LYS A 98 7.23 -6.27 -12.36
C LYS A 98 7.29 -7.25 -11.20
N PHE A 99 6.89 -6.81 -10.01
CA PHE A 99 6.84 -7.62 -8.79
C PHE A 99 5.92 -8.84 -8.95
N LEU A 100 4.72 -8.64 -9.50
CA LEU A 100 3.77 -9.74 -9.76
C LEU A 100 4.25 -10.69 -10.86
N THR A 101 4.96 -10.20 -11.88
CA THR A 101 5.59 -11.06 -12.88
C THR A 101 6.63 -12.00 -12.24
N CYS A 102 7.39 -11.50 -11.27
CA CYS A 102 8.36 -12.34 -10.55
C CYS A 102 7.67 -13.33 -9.59
N ARG A 103 6.55 -12.95 -8.94
CA ARG A 103 5.71 -13.89 -8.18
C ARG A 103 5.21 -15.03 -9.07
N ASP A 104 4.71 -14.73 -10.26
CA ASP A 104 4.19 -15.76 -11.17
C ASP A 104 5.29 -16.74 -11.59
N ALA A 105 6.53 -16.26 -11.77
CA ALA A 105 7.68 -17.12 -12.02
C ALA A 105 8.01 -18.01 -10.81
N LEU A 106 7.91 -17.50 -9.57
CA LEU A 106 8.07 -18.31 -8.35
C LEU A 106 6.99 -19.38 -8.24
N VAL A 107 5.72 -19.02 -8.51
CA VAL A 107 4.61 -19.99 -8.48
C VAL A 107 4.82 -21.12 -9.50
N ALA A 108 5.42 -20.80 -10.68
CA ALA A 108 5.70 -21.79 -11.71
C ALA A 108 6.84 -22.76 -11.32
N ASP A 109 7.84 -22.30 -10.56
CA ASP A 109 8.93 -23.13 -10.02
C ASP A 109 9.49 -22.47 -8.74
N GLU A 110 9.00 -22.98 -7.60
CA GLU A 110 9.35 -22.49 -6.25
C GLU A 110 10.80 -22.82 -5.86
N THR A 111 11.47 -23.73 -6.58
CA THR A 111 12.82 -24.22 -6.28
C THR A 111 13.91 -23.58 -7.15
N ASP A 112 13.53 -22.86 -8.22
CA ASP A 112 14.48 -22.19 -9.11
C ASP A 112 15.14 -21.00 -8.40
N GLN A 113 16.40 -21.16 -8.05
CA GLN A 113 17.21 -20.13 -7.37
C GLN A 113 17.30 -18.82 -8.17
N LYS A 114 17.18 -18.87 -9.49
CA LYS A 114 17.17 -17.67 -10.35
C LYS A 114 15.86 -16.90 -10.19
N ASN A 115 14.73 -17.60 -10.11
CA ASN A 115 13.43 -16.98 -9.87
C ASN A 115 13.40 -16.33 -8.48
N ILE A 116 13.92 -17.01 -7.46
CA ILE A 116 14.01 -16.48 -6.10
C ILE A 116 14.87 -15.21 -6.07
N ALA A 117 16.09 -15.25 -6.61
CA ALA A 117 16.97 -14.09 -6.66
C ALA A 117 16.39 -12.91 -7.45
N ASN A 118 15.68 -13.19 -8.54
CA ASN A 118 15.00 -12.15 -9.33
C ASN A 118 13.84 -11.52 -8.55
N PHE A 119 13.02 -12.33 -7.89
CA PHE A 119 11.95 -11.83 -7.03
C PHE A 119 12.49 -10.92 -5.92
N GLU A 120 13.54 -11.34 -5.22
CA GLU A 120 14.19 -10.56 -4.15
C GLU A 120 14.74 -9.23 -4.67
N SER A 121 15.40 -9.23 -5.83
CA SER A 121 15.93 -8.01 -6.47
C SER A 121 14.83 -7.04 -6.84
N VAL A 122 13.75 -7.52 -7.45
CA VAL A 122 12.60 -6.67 -7.85
C VAL A 122 11.83 -6.20 -6.62
N SER A 123 11.72 -7.03 -5.58
CA SER A 123 11.10 -6.67 -4.29
C SER A 123 11.85 -5.53 -3.61
N ASN A 124 13.18 -5.58 -3.54
CA ASN A 124 13.99 -4.48 -3.00
C ASN A 124 13.72 -3.16 -3.76
N ALA A 125 13.76 -3.20 -5.09
CA ALA A 125 13.49 -2.01 -5.91
C ALA A 125 12.06 -1.46 -5.70
N TYR A 126 11.07 -2.32 -5.49
CA TYR A 126 9.71 -1.91 -5.23
C TYR A 126 9.54 -1.31 -3.84
N ILE A 127 10.10 -1.93 -2.80
CA ILE A 127 10.08 -1.40 -1.44
C ILE A 127 10.77 -0.03 -1.38
N ASP A 128 11.92 0.12 -2.02
CA ASP A 128 12.61 1.41 -2.12
C ASP A 128 11.75 2.47 -2.81
N TYR A 129 11.05 2.10 -3.88
CA TYR A 129 10.11 3.00 -4.55
C TYR A 129 8.97 3.44 -3.62
N ILE A 130 8.34 2.49 -2.92
CA ILE A 130 7.25 2.77 -1.97
C ILE A 130 7.74 3.75 -0.89
N HIS A 131 8.89 3.49 -0.28
CA HIS A 131 9.43 4.33 0.79
C HIS A 131 9.80 5.74 0.31
N ASN A 132 10.40 5.85 -0.86
CA ASN A 132 10.93 7.13 -1.35
C ASN A 132 9.89 7.96 -2.11
N SER A 133 8.89 7.31 -2.72
CA SER A 133 7.95 7.98 -3.64
C SER A 133 6.49 7.95 -3.17
N MET A 134 6.07 6.92 -2.39
CA MET A 134 4.68 6.78 -1.98
C MET A 134 4.41 7.29 -0.55
N GLY A 135 5.46 7.53 0.25
CA GLY A 135 5.35 7.78 1.69
C GLY A 135 4.70 9.09 2.12
N HIS A 136 4.64 10.10 1.25
CA HIS A 136 4.16 11.43 1.64
C HIS A 136 3.33 12.08 0.54
N HIS A 137 2.01 11.88 0.59
CA HIS A 137 1.03 12.63 -0.21
C HIS A 137 0.50 13.86 0.54
N ALA A 138 1.27 14.40 1.49
CA ALA A 138 0.80 15.47 2.37
C ALA A 138 0.14 16.64 1.64
N PRO A 139 0.71 17.23 0.56
CA PRO A 139 0.09 18.38 -0.09
C PRO A 139 -1.31 18.09 -0.67
N SER A 140 -1.49 16.98 -1.39
CA SER A 140 -2.80 16.61 -1.94
C SER A 140 -3.80 16.22 -0.86
N THR A 141 -3.35 15.52 0.18
CA THR A 141 -4.17 15.18 1.34
C THR A 141 -4.60 16.42 2.10
N ASP A 142 -3.71 17.41 2.29
CA ASP A 142 -4.03 18.66 2.97
C ASP A 142 -5.07 19.50 2.20
N ILE A 143 -5.01 19.48 0.87
CA ILE A 143 -6.04 20.10 0.02
C ILE A 143 -7.38 19.35 0.19
N ALA A 144 -7.36 18.02 0.11
CA ALA A 144 -8.54 17.18 0.28
C ALA A 144 -9.20 17.39 1.66
N ILE A 145 -8.44 17.45 2.73
CA ILE A 145 -8.95 17.69 4.09
C ILE A 145 -9.70 19.02 4.18
N LYS A 146 -9.26 20.05 3.46
CA LYS A 146 -9.89 21.38 3.45
C LYS A 146 -11.15 21.42 2.60
N LEU A 147 -11.17 20.71 1.47
CA LEU A 147 -12.23 20.82 0.46
C LEU A 147 -13.32 19.76 0.60
N PHE A 148 -12.97 18.55 1.09
CA PHE A 148 -13.89 17.42 1.11
C PHE A 148 -14.84 17.48 2.31
N ASP A 149 -16.09 17.17 2.03
CA ASP A 149 -17.12 16.94 3.04
C ASP A 149 -17.20 15.44 3.45
N ASP A 150 -18.14 15.11 4.34
CA ASP A 150 -18.34 13.75 4.83
C ASP A 150 -18.73 12.78 3.70
N ASN A 151 -19.46 13.23 2.67
CA ASN A 151 -19.88 12.39 1.55
C ASN A 151 -18.69 12.06 0.64
N ASP A 152 -17.82 13.04 0.37
CA ASP A 152 -16.60 12.81 -0.41
C ASP A 152 -15.70 11.76 0.24
N TRP A 153 -15.49 11.86 1.56
CA TRP A 153 -14.68 10.89 2.30
C TRP A 153 -15.30 9.50 2.35
N ASN A 154 -16.63 9.42 2.50
CA ASN A 154 -17.33 8.14 2.47
C ASN A 154 -17.24 7.48 1.09
N ASP A 155 -17.36 8.23 0.00
CA ASP A 155 -17.22 7.73 -1.37
C ASP A 155 -15.81 7.18 -1.64
N ILE A 156 -14.77 7.85 -1.13
CA ILE A 156 -13.39 7.37 -1.25
C ILE A 156 -13.14 6.11 -0.41
N ALA A 157 -13.73 6.06 0.80
CA ALA A 157 -13.62 4.92 1.70
C ALA A 157 -14.53 3.75 1.33
N ASP A 158 -15.48 3.95 0.40
CA ASP A 158 -16.40 2.89 -0.02
C ASP A 158 -15.66 1.80 -0.80
N ILE A 159 -15.64 0.61 -0.22
CA ILE A 159 -14.99 -0.58 -0.77
C ILE A 159 -16.04 -1.70 -0.79
N ASP A 160 -16.05 -2.46 -1.87
CA ASP A 160 -16.82 -3.70 -1.94
C ASP A 160 -16.49 -4.61 -0.74
N PRO A 161 -17.46 -4.97 0.09
CA PRO A 161 -17.22 -5.81 1.28
C PRO A 161 -16.63 -7.19 0.95
N GLU A 162 -16.94 -7.78 -0.22
CA GLU A 162 -16.38 -9.06 -0.65
C GLU A 162 -14.91 -8.90 -1.03
N TYR A 163 -14.58 -7.82 -1.76
CA TYR A 163 -13.18 -7.49 -2.07
C TYR A 163 -12.36 -7.29 -0.80
N PHE A 164 -12.86 -6.49 0.13
CA PHE A 164 -12.18 -6.24 1.40
C PHE A 164 -12.01 -7.51 2.25
N SER A 165 -13.05 -8.36 2.32
CA SER A 165 -12.96 -9.66 2.99
C SER A 165 -11.92 -10.58 2.35
N GLY A 166 -11.81 -10.55 1.01
CA GLY A 166 -10.77 -11.26 0.27
C GLY A 166 -9.37 -10.77 0.61
N GLU A 167 -9.16 -9.46 0.61
CA GLU A 167 -7.88 -8.83 0.98
C GLU A 167 -7.46 -9.21 2.41
N GLN A 168 -8.39 -9.16 3.38
CA GLN A 168 -8.11 -9.56 4.77
C GLN A 168 -7.68 -11.02 4.89
N LYS A 169 -8.29 -11.93 4.11
CA LYS A 169 -7.88 -13.35 4.07
C LYS A 169 -6.45 -13.50 3.54
N LEU A 170 -6.08 -12.73 2.52
CA LEU A 170 -4.72 -12.74 1.98
C LEU A 170 -3.71 -12.25 3.02
N TYR A 171 -4.03 -11.20 3.76
CA TYR A 171 -3.19 -10.71 4.86
C TYR A 171 -3.00 -11.78 5.96
N VAL A 172 -4.07 -12.41 6.40
CA VAL A 172 -4.01 -13.52 7.37
C VAL A 172 -3.18 -14.69 6.84
N THR A 173 -3.30 -15.02 5.54
CA THR A 173 -2.50 -16.06 4.88
C THR A 173 -1.00 -15.70 4.91
N GLN A 174 -0.65 -14.44 4.59
CA GLN A 174 0.73 -13.96 4.68
C GLN A 174 1.30 -14.13 6.09
N LEU A 175 0.54 -13.74 7.12
CA LEU A 175 0.96 -13.90 8.52
C LEU A 175 1.17 -15.38 8.90
N ALA A 176 0.29 -16.27 8.42
CA ALA A 176 0.33 -17.68 8.73
C ALA A 176 1.56 -18.42 8.14
N VAL A 177 2.08 -17.95 7.01
CA VAL A 177 3.28 -18.54 6.36
C VAL A 177 4.54 -17.73 6.60
N ARG A 178 4.49 -16.72 7.46
CA ARG A 178 5.65 -15.89 7.80
C ARG A 178 6.73 -16.74 8.50
N PRO A 179 7.98 -16.75 8.01
CA PRO A 179 9.08 -17.41 8.71
C PRO A 179 9.29 -16.82 10.12
N ASP A 180 9.60 -17.65 11.11
CA ASP A 180 9.82 -17.20 12.49
C ASP A 180 10.95 -16.16 12.61
N SER A 181 11.93 -16.21 11.72
CA SER A 181 13.04 -15.27 11.65
C SER A 181 12.64 -13.89 11.12
N VAL A 182 11.49 -13.75 10.46
CA VAL A 182 10.97 -12.47 9.95
C VAL A 182 10.17 -11.79 11.06
N PRO A 183 10.58 -10.61 11.56
CA PRO A 183 9.83 -9.91 12.60
C PRO A 183 8.44 -9.49 12.09
N LEU A 184 7.46 -9.55 12.96
CA LEU A 184 6.16 -8.94 12.72
C LEU A 184 6.35 -7.42 12.84
N GLY A 185 6.09 -6.68 11.79
CA GLY A 185 6.16 -5.21 11.81
C GLY A 185 5.20 -4.59 12.83
N LYS A 186 5.11 -3.26 12.87
CA LYS A 186 4.16 -2.57 13.73
C LYS A 186 2.72 -2.96 13.38
N GLU A 187 1.88 -3.07 14.40
CA GLU A 187 0.45 -3.30 14.21
C GLU A 187 -0.22 -2.10 13.50
N ALA A 188 -1.23 -2.37 12.67
CA ALA A 188 -1.97 -1.32 11.96
C ALA A 188 -2.54 -0.24 12.92
N ALA A 189 -2.93 -0.62 14.15
CA ALA A 189 -3.40 0.30 15.17
C ALA A 189 -2.33 1.31 15.61
N GLU A 190 -1.04 0.94 15.60
CA GLU A 190 0.06 1.84 15.95
C GLU A 190 0.23 2.94 14.90
N TYR A 191 0.06 2.62 13.60
CA TYR A 191 0.10 3.62 12.53
C TYR A 191 -1.06 4.63 12.62
N VAL A 192 -2.26 4.16 12.99
CA VAL A 192 -3.40 5.05 13.23
C VAL A 192 -3.11 5.98 14.42
N ALA A 193 -2.49 5.46 15.48
CA ALA A 193 -2.12 6.26 16.64
C ALA A 193 -1.04 7.30 16.32
N GLU A 194 -0.04 6.95 15.49
CA GLU A 194 0.97 7.89 14.98
C GLU A 194 0.31 9.01 14.17
N TYR A 195 -0.54 8.65 13.20
CA TYR A 195 -1.25 9.62 12.36
C TYR A 195 -2.08 10.63 13.17
N ARG A 196 -2.72 10.18 14.26
CA ARG A 196 -3.48 11.08 15.16
C ARG A 196 -2.56 12.06 15.89
N ARG A 197 -1.42 11.59 16.42
CA ARG A 197 -0.45 12.44 17.13
C ARG A 197 0.12 13.53 16.24
N ASP A 198 0.52 13.18 15.01
CA ASP A 198 1.13 14.12 14.06
C ASP A 198 0.18 15.24 13.58
N ARG A 199 -1.14 15.12 13.89
CA ARG A 199 -2.16 16.11 13.50
C ARG A 199 -2.82 16.83 14.67
N GLU A 200 -2.50 16.45 15.88
CA GLU A 200 -2.93 17.15 17.10
C GLU A 200 -1.87 18.17 17.58
N GLU A 201 -0.65 18.13 17.00
CA GLU A 201 0.40 19.14 17.14
C GLU A 201 0.30 20.22 16.04
#